data_b763efedd8f72c01c792834beb2fe735
#
_entry.id   b763efedd8f72c01c792834beb2fe735
#
_cell.length_a   1.000
_cell.length_b   1.000
_cell.length_c   1.000
_cell.angle_alpha   90.00
_cell.angle_beta   90.00
_cell.angle_gamma   90.00
#
_symmetry.space_group_name_H-M   'P 1'
#
loop_
_entity.id
_entity.type
_entity.pdbx_description
1 polymer ?
#
loop_
_entity_poly.entity_id
_entity_poly.type
_entity_poly.pdbx_seq_one_letter_code
_entity_poly.pdbx_strand_id
1 'polypeptide(L)'
;EDNFEPSLINLESLINANTRAIILNSPNNPTGITYSEETILNIVEIIKTSEKKFNTKIYIISDEPYRYLEYENTKQPFINSIFDKGIIATSFSKDLSLAGERIGYIAVNPENENKEELVSALNFSNRTLGFVNAPAIAQRLVEKSINSVADLAIYKSKRDLMFNMLTSFGYEIVK
;
A
#
# COMPACT_ATOMS: atom_id res chain seq x y z
N GLU A 1 -22.40 0.39 -4.60
CA GLU A 1 -21.05 0.76 -4.24
C GLU A 1 -20.11 -0.08 -5.09
N ASP A 2 -19.30 0.60 -5.87
CA ASP A 2 -18.69 0.12 -7.10
C ASP A 2 -17.54 -0.88 -6.85
N ASN A 3 -17.85 -2.13 -6.47
CA ASN A 3 -16.88 -3.22 -6.28
C ASN A 3 -15.67 -2.85 -5.40
N PHE A 4 -15.90 -1.98 -4.39
CA PHE A 4 -14.88 -1.46 -3.47
C PHE A 4 -13.79 -0.58 -4.12
N GLU A 5 -13.97 -0.17 -5.36
CA GLU A 5 -13.14 0.87 -5.96
C GLU A 5 -13.36 2.23 -5.27
N PRO A 6 -12.32 3.06 -5.12
CA PRO A 6 -12.45 4.37 -4.49
C PRO A 6 -13.33 5.30 -5.34
N SER A 7 -14.34 5.91 -4.72
CA SER A 7 -15.14 6.95 -5.36
C SER A 7 -14.34 8.23 -5.51
N LEU A 8 -13.90 8.53 -6.73
CA LEU A 8 -13.10 9.72 -7.02
C LEU A 8 -13.84 11.03 -6.71
N ILE A 9 -15.17 11.06 -6.96
CA ILE A 9 -16.02 12.22 -6.66
C ILE A 9 -16.07 12.47 -5.15
N ASN A 10 -16.24 11.42 -4.36
CA ASN A 10 -16.26 11.54 -2.91
C ASN A 10 -14.89 11.92 -2.37
N LEU A 11 -13.82 11.35 -2.90
CA LEU A 11 -12.45 11.69 -2.54
C LEU A 11 -12.19 13.19 -2.74
N GLU A 12 -12.51 13.73 -3.92
CA GLU A 12 -12.33 15.14 -4.23
C GLU A 12 -13.11 16.04 -3.24
N SER A 13 -14.34 15.66 -2.92
CA SER A 13 -15.22 16.44 -2.03
C SER A 13 -14.73 16.46 -0.57
N LEU A 14 -14.02 15.42 -0.13
CA LEU A 14 -13.52 15.29 1.25
C LEU A 14 -12.19 16.00 1.48
N ILE A 15 -11.39 16.22 0.43
CA ILE A 15 -10.11 16.93 0.55
C ILE A 15 -10.36 18.39 0.85
N ASN A 16 -9.64 18.91 1.85
CA ASN A 16 -9.73 20.29 2.28
C ASN A 16 -8.38 20.85 2.75
N ALA A 17 -8.32 22.11 3.18
CA ALA A 17 -7.09 22.79 3.60
C ALA A 17 -6.36 22.11 4.78
N ASN A 18 -7.02 21.23 5.52
CA ASN A 18 -6.42 20.49 6.63
C ASN A 18 -5.92 19.09 6.22
N THR A 19 -6.22 18.62 5.02
CA THR A 19 -5.75 17.32 4.52
C THR A 19 -4.24 17.37 4.32
N ARG A 20 -3.52 16.41 4.91
CA ARG A 20 -2.05 16.29 4.82
C ARG A 20 -1.57 15.00 4.19
N ALA A 21 -2.36 13.96 4.32
CA ALA A 21 -2.04 12.67 3.71
C ALA A 21 -3.30 11.90 3.39
N ILE A 22 -3.20 11.02 2.41
CA ILE A 22 -4.20 10.00 2.05
C ILE A 22 -3.51 8.65 2.16
N ILE A 23 -4.15 7.70 2.83
CA ILE A 23 -3.65 6.33 2.94
C ILE A 23 -4.38 5.47 1.91
N LEU A 24 -3.62 4.81 1.05
CA LEU A 24 -4.12 3.83 0.08
C LEU A 24 -3.60 2.45 0.47
N ASN A 25 -4.51 1.49 0.67
CA ASN A 25 -4.15 0.10 0.88
C ASN A 25 -4.54 -0.71 -0.36
N SER A 26 -3.54 -1.11 -1.15
CA SER A 26 -3.74 -1.89 -2.38
C SER A 26 -2.52 -2.75 -2.69
N PRO A 27 -2.68 -4.06 -2.91
CA PRO A 27 -3.93 -4.84 -2.79
C PRO A 27 -4.55 -4.71 -1.41
N ASN A 28 -5.88 -4.63 -1.35
CA ASN A 28 -6.60 -4.22 -0.15
C ASN A 28 -6.98 -5.38 0.77
N ASN A 29 -6.86 -5.17 2.07
CA ASN A 29 -7.46 -5.99 3.09
C ASN A 29 -8.56 -5.15 3.80
N PRO A 30 -9.84 -5.58 3.83
CA PRO A 30 -10.32 -6.94 3.62
C PRO A 30 -10.90 -7.23 2.22
N THR A 31 -11.01 -6.27 1.32
CA THR A 31 -11.78 -6.41 0.08
C THR A 31 -11.13 -7.31 -0.97
N GLY A 32 -9.80 -7.48 -0.93
CA GLY A 32 -9.03 -8.27 -1.88
C GLY A 32 -8.80 -7.59 -3.23
N ILE A 33 -9.31 -6.38 -3.45
CA ILE A 33 -9.13 -5.69 -4.73
C ILE A 33 -7.76 -5.04 -4.85
N THR A 34 -7.28 -4.93 -6.07
CA THR A 34 -6.09 -4.18 -6.45
C THR A 34 -6.51 -3.00 -7.31
N TYR A 35 -6.17 -1.77 -6.89
CA TYR A 35 -6.50 -0.58 -7.66
C TYR A 35 -5.72 -0.55 -8.97
N SER A 36 -6.41 -0.20 -10.06
CA SER A 36 -5.80 -0.07 -11.38
C SER A 36 -4.81 1.10 -11.44
N GLU A 37 -3.91 1.07 -12.41
CA GLU A 37 -3.02 2.20 -12.68
C GLU A 37 -3.82 3.48 -12.98
N GLU A 38 -4.92 3.37 -13.73
CA GLU A 38 -5.80 4.49 -14.03
C GLU A 38 -6.41 5.09 -12.75
N THR A 39 -6.91 4.26 -11.84
CA THR A 39 -7.45 4.70 -10.55
C THR A 39 -6.40 5.47 -9.75
N ILE A 40 -5.18 4.96 -9.66
CA ILE A 40 -4.10 5.60 -8.91
C ILE A 40 -3.70 6.94 -9.56
N LEU A 41 -3.60 7.00 -10.90
CA LEU A 41 -3.30 8.25 -11.62
C LEU A 41 -4.39 9.31 -11.41
N ASN A 42 -5.66 8.92 -11.44
CA ASN A 42 -6.78 9.83 -11.18
C ASN A 42 -6.73 10.38 -9.73
N ILE A 43 -6.39 9.54 -8.75
CA ILE A 43 -6.19 9.99 -7.37
C ILE A 43 -5.07 11.03 -7.29
N VAL A 44 -3.94 10.79 -7.96
CA VAL A 44 -2.81 11.72 -8.01
C VAL A 44 -3.23 13.06 -8.62
N GLU A 45 -4.02 13.08 -9.70
CA GLU A 45 -4.48 14.33 -10.31
C GLU A 45 -5.47 15.11 -9.43
N ILE A 46 -6.37 14.41 -8.72
CA ILE A 46 -7.24 15.04 -7.72
C ILE A 46 -6.40 15.70 -6.62
N ILE A 47 -5.36 15.00 -6.13
CA ILE A 47 -4.47 15.54 -5.11
C ILE A 47 -3.74 16.78 -5.62
N LYS A 48 -3.11 16.73 -6.79
CA LYS A 48 -2.39 17.88 -7.39
C LYS A 48 -3.29 19.10 -7.58
N THR A 49 -4.53 18.87 -7.99
CA THR A 49 -5.54 19.92 -8.15
C THR A 49 -5.93 20.52 -6.79
N SER A 50 -6.13 19.68 -5.80
CA SER A 50 -6.48 20.08 -4.44
C SER A 50 -5.35 20.83 -3.74
N GLU A 51 -4.09 20.41 -3.94
CA GLU A 51 -2.91 21.12 -3.43
C GLU A 51 -2.86 22.57 -3.92
N LYS A 52 -3.11 22.79 -5.21
CA LYS A 52 -3.19 24.15 -5.80
C LYS A 52 -4.35 24.93 -5.22
N LYS A 53 -5.53 24.33 -5.11
CA LYS A 53 -6.75 24.95 -4.59
C LYS A 53 -6.62 25.41 -3.14
N PHE A 54 -6.02 24.59 -2.30
CA PHE A 54 -5.94 24.82 -0.86
C PHE A 54 -4.58 25.35 -0.40
N ASN A 55 -3.62 25.53 -1.31
CA ASN A 55 -2.23 25.92 -1.01
C ASN A 55 -1.61 25.06 0.10
N THR A 56 -1.69 23.75 -0.06
CA THR A 56 -1.20 22.76 0.90
C THR A 56 -0.40 21.65 0.19
N LYS A 57 0.35 20.85 0.95
CA LYS A 57 1.02 19.64 0.46
C LYS A 57 0.29 18.42 0.99
N ILE A 58 0.00 17.46 0.13
CA ILE A 58 -0.72 16.24 0.48
C ILE A 58 0.12 15.03 0.06
N TYR A 59 0.45 14.18 1.01
CA TYR A 59 1.21 12.94 0.77
C TYR A 59 0.28 11.77 0.45
N ILE A 60 0.76 10.82 -0.33
CA ILE A 60 0.14 9.50 -0.45
C ILE A 60 0.97 8.50 0.34
N ILE A 61 0.36 7.87 1.32
CA ILE A 61 0.94 6.74 2.05
C ILE A 61 0.35 5.47 1.44
N SER A 62 1.15 4.76 0.67
CA SER A 62 0.77 3.49 0.04
C SER A 62 1.13 2.35 0.98
N ASP A 63 0.11 1.72 1.56
CA ASP A 63 0.23 0.55 2.42
C ASP A 63 0.16 -0.71 1.56
N GLU A 64 1.32 -1.37 1.36
CA GLU A 64 1.52 -2.38 0.33
C GLU A 64 2.00 -3.76 0.85
N PRO A 65 1.49 -4.29 1.97
CA PRO A 65 1.99 -5.57 2.50
C PRO A 65 1.64 -6.77 1.62
N TYR A 66 0.73 -6.61 0.66
CA TYR A 66 0.22 -7.67 -0.21
C TYR A 66 0.71 -7.57 -1.66
N ARG A 67 1.51 -6.58 -2.02
CA ARG A 67 1.95 -6.31 -3.40
C ARG A 67 2.48 -7.55 -4.13
N TYR A 68 3.26 -8.37 -3.46
CA TYR A 68 3.87 -9.57 -4.04
C TYR A 68 3.01 -10.84 -3.93
N LEU A 69 1.80 -10.74 -3.39
CA LEU A 69 0.80 -11.82 -3.36
C LEU A 69 -0.29 -11.66 -4.42
N GLU A 70 -0.11 -10.72 -5.33
CA GLU A 70 -0.99 -10.49 -6.45
C GLU A 70 -0.73 -11.55 -7.53
N TYR A 71 -1.77 -12.25 -7.98
CA TYR A 71 -1.68 -13.37 -8.92
C TYR A 71 -2.61 -13.26 -10.15
N GLU A 72 -3.23 -12.10 -10.36
CA GLU A 72 -4.07 -11.80 -11.53
C GLU A 72 -3.36 -10.93 -12.57
N ASN A 73 -2.06 -10.66 -12.42
CA ASN A 73 -1.25 -9.77 -13.26
C ASN A 73 -1.76 -8.32 -13.33
N THR A 74 -2.45 -7.86 -12.30
CA THR A 74 -2.84 -6.47 -12.16
C THR A 74 -1.59 -5.63 -11.90
N LYS A 75 -1.21 -4.81 -12.85
CA LYS A 75 -0.01 -3.96 -12.71
C LYS A 75 -0.36 -2.69 -11.94
N GLN A 76 -0.24 -2.75 -10.63
CA GLN A 76 -0.28 -1.55 -9.81
C GLN A 76 1.08 -0.85 -9.86
N PRO A 77 1.15 0.42 -10.27
CA PRO A 77 2.42 1.16 -10.27
C PRO A 77 2.90 1.39 -8.82
N PHE A 78 4.21 1.51 -8.65
CA PHE A 78 4.74 2.03 -7.39
C PHE A 78 4.41 3.51 -7.28
N ILE A 79 3.83 3.93 -6.16
CA ILE A 79 3.44 5.33 -5.98
C ILE A 79 4.63 6.28 -6.17
N ASN A 80 5.82 5.87 -5.74
CA ASN A 80 7.05 6.65 -5.89
C ASN A 80 7.53 6.80 -7.34
N SER A 81 7.00 6.05 -8.31
CA SER A 81 7.34 6.24 -9.72
C SER A 81 6.44 7.27 -10.42
N ILE A 82 5.34 7.69 -9.78
CA ILE A 82 4.33 8.56 -10.39
C ILE A 82 4.00 9.80 -9.57
N PHE A 83 4.44 9.85 -8.32
CA PHE A 83 4.13 10.96 -7.42
C PHE A 83 5.29 11.25 -6.45
N ASP A 84 5.83 12.46 -6.50
CA ASP A 84 6.99 12.92 -5.71
C ASP A 84 6.73 12.92 -4.19
N LYS A 85 5.48 13.06 -3.76
CA LYS A 85 5.05 12.98 -2.35
C LYS A 85 4.51 11.60 -1.97
N GLY A 86 4.96 10.55 -2.67
CA GLY A 86 4.68 9.16 -2.34
C GLY A 86 5.54 8.65 -1.19
N ILE A 87 4.90 7.88 -0.31
CA ILE A 87 5.53 7.14 0.78
C ILE A 87 5.01 5.71 0.71
N ILE A 88 5.90 4.74 0.58
CA ILE A 88 5.53 3.32 0.62
C ILE A 88 5.75 2.80 2.04
N ALA A 89 4.73 2.19 2.61
CA ALA A 89 4.81 1.44 3.86
C ALA A 89 4.51 -0.03 3.56
N THR A 90 5.43 -0.93 3.89
CA THR A 90 5.26 -2.35 3.61
C THR A 90 5.96 -3.22 4.66
N SER A 91 5.70 -4.53 4.60
CA SER A 91 6.32 -5.49 5.51
C SER A 91 6.60 -6.81 4.80
N PHE A 92 7.51 -7.58 5.35
CA PHE A 92 7.82 -8.94 4.90
C PHE A 92 6.91 -10.00 5.56
N SER A 93 5.84 -9.56 6.17
CA SER A 93 4.89 -10.43 6.89
C SER A 93 4.14 -11.39 6.00
N LYS A 94 3.89 -11.00 4.74
CA LYS A 94 3.02 -11.73 3.82
C LYS A 94 3.82 -12.40 2.71
N ASP A 95 4.62 -11.66 1.99
CA ASP A 95 5.42 -12.12 0.86
C ASP A 95 6.49 -13.14 1.26
N LEU A 96 7.21 -12.90 2.36
CA LEU A 96 8.23 -13.81 2.90
C LEU A 96 7.72 -14.68 4.07
N SER A 97 6.44 -14.60 4.42
CA SER A 97 5.85 -15.33 5.56
C SER A 97 6.53 -15.04 6.92
N LEU A 98 7.10 -13.86 7.08
CA LEU A 98 7.83 -13.43 8.28
C LEU A 98 6.97 -12.60 9.25
N ALA A 99 5.68 -12.92 9.37
CA ALA A 99 4.75 -12.14 10.19
C ALA A 99 5.16 -12.09 11.67
N GLY A 100 5.75 -13.16 12.19
CA GLY A 100 6.22 -13.24 13.58
C GLY A 100 7.47 -12.40 13.87
N GLU A 101 8.27 -12.11 12.84
CA GLU A 101 9.56 -11.42 12.97
C GLU A 101 9.43 -9.91 13.09
N ARG A 102 8.26 -9.35 12.91
CA ARG A 102 7.93 -7.92 13.08
C ARG A 102 8.86 -6.99 12.30
N ILE A 103 9.03 -7.25 11.00
CA ILE A 103 9.93 -6.49 10.13
C ILE A 103 9.21 -5.97 8.87
N GLY A 104 9.49 -4.72 8.55
CA GLY A 104 9.02 -4.01 7.37
C GLY A 104 9.86 -2.78 7.13
N TYR A 105 9.47 -1.95 6.19
CA TYR A 105 10.17 -0.70 5.88
C TYR A 105 9.21 0.37 5.38
N ILE A 106 9.67 1.61 5.48
CA ILE A 106 9.07 2.78 4.84
C ILE A 106 10.05 3.29 3.80
N ALA A 107 9.57 3.53 2.58
CA ALA A 107 10.35 4.15 1.52
C ALA A 107 9.75 5.50 1.13
N VAL A 108 10.53 6.56 1.30
CA VAL A 108 10.20 7.92 0.86
C VAL A 108 10.67 8.09 -0.57
N ASN A 109 9.90 8.80 -1.41
CA ASN A 109 10.29 9.09 -2.77
C ASN A 109 11.62 9.87 -2.79
N PRO A 110 12.65 9.42 -3.54
CA PRO A 110 13.94 10.11 -3.63
C PRO A 110 13.85 11.50 -4.27
N GLU A 111 12.81 11.77 -5.08
CA GLU A 111 12.56 13.08 -5.70
C GLU A 111 11.79 14.04 -4.77
N ASN A 112 11.38 13.60 -3.58
CA ASN A 112 10.71 14.47 -2.63
C ASN A 112 11.65 15.57 -2.12
N GLU A 113 11.25 16.82 -2.25
CA GLU A 113 12.06 18.00 -1.88
C GLU A 113 12.43 18.04 -0.39
N ASN A 114 11.60 17.43 0.48
CA ASN A 114 11.80 17.38 1.93
C ASN A 114 12.18 15.97 2.43
N LYS A 115 12.74 15.12 1.57
CA LYS A 115 12.98 13.69 1.88
C LYS A 115 13.80 13.47 3.16
N GLU A 116 14.84 14.27 3.38
CA GLU A 116 15.72 14.11 4.54
C GLU A 116 15.02 14.45 5.85
N GLU A 117 14.26 15.54 5.85
CA GLU A 117 13.45 15.94 7.00
C GLU A 117 12.36 14.92 7.28
N LEU A 118 11.69 14.42 6.23
CA LEU A 118 10.66 13.41 6.35
C LEU A 118 11.20 12.08 6.90
N VAL A 119 12.33 11.61 6.40
CA VAL A 119 13.01 10.40 6.93
C VAL A 119 13.43 10.61 8.38
N SER A 120 13.95 11.79 8.73
CA SER A 120 14.31 12.13 10.10
C SER A 120 13.08 12.12 11.03
N ALA A 121 11.96 12.70 10.59
CA ALA A 121 10.70 12.72 11.34
C ALA A 121 10.11 11.31 11.53
N LEU A 122 10.17 10.45 10.49
CA LEU A 122 9.74 9.05 10.57
C LEU A 122 10.59 8.25 11.57
N ASN A 123 11.91 8.43 11.54
CA ASN A 123 12.82 7.81 12.51
C ASN A 123 12.55 8.27 13.94
N PHE A 124 12.32 9.57 14.14
CA PHE A 124 11.96 10.13 15.43
C PHE A 124 10.63 9.55 15.94
N SER A 125 9.62 9.49 15.08
CA SER A 125 8.31 8.93 15.41
C SER A 125 8.41 7.45 15.82
N ASN A 126 9.15 6.65 15.06
CA ASN A 126 9.39 5.23 15.41
C ASN A 126 10.04 5.10 16.79
N ARG A 127 11.07 5.90 17.07
CA ARG A 127 11.75 5.88 18.39
C ARG A 127 10.81 6.28 19.52
N THR A 128 10.02 7.32 19.32
CA THR A 128 9.04 7.80 20.31
C THR A 128 7.97 6.75 20.60
N LEU A 129 7.57 5.98 19.58
CA LEU A 129 6.61 4.88 19.72
C LEU A 129 7.25 3.58 20.29
N GLY A 130 8.56 3.56 20.53
CA GLY A 130 9.27 2.40 21.08
C GLY A 130 9.76 1.39 20.03
N PHE A 131 9.63 1.69 18.73
CA PHE A 131 10.06 0.82 17.62
C PHE A 131 11.39 1.32 17.04
N VAL A 132 12.49 1.15 17.77
CA VAL A 132 13.78 1.75 17.38
C VAL A 132 14.31 1.10 16.10
N ASN A 133 14.41 -0.23 16.07
CA ASN A 133 14.90 -1.01 14.92
C ASN A 133 14.20 -2.38 14.88
N ALA A 134 14.11 -2.97 13.68
CA ALA A 134 13.74 -4.38 13.58
C ALA A 134 14.82 -5.26 14.22
N PRO A 135 14.45 -6.44 14.78
CA PRO A 135 15.42 -7.39 15.38
C PRO A 135 16.53 -7.77 14.39
N ALA A 136 17.78 -7.83 14.84
CA ALA A 136 18.92 -8.13 13.97
C ALA A 136 18.79 -9.48 13.26
N ILE A 137 18.22 -10.49 13.93
CA ILE A 137 17.94 -11.80 13.32
C ILE A 137 16.96 -11.66 12.18
N ALA A 138 15.87 -10.90 12.36
CA ALA A 138 14.87 -10.64 11.32
C ALA A 138 15.49 -9.94 10.10
N GLN A 139 16.36 -8.96 10.31
CA GLN A 139 17.10 -8.30 9.22
C GLN A 139 17.96 -9.27 8.43
N ARG A 140 18.66 -10.22 9.10
CA ARG A 140 19.46 -11.26 8.45
C ARG A 140 18.61 -12.29 7.71
N LEU A 141 17.44 -12.63 8.25
CA LEU A 141 16.48 -13.49 7.54
C LEU A 141 16.01 -12.83 6.24
N VAL A 142 15.62 -11.55 6.27
CA VAL A 142 15.23 -10.79 5.07
C VAL A 142 16.39 -10.74 4.08
N GLU A 143 17.61 -10.39 4.50
CA GLU A 143 18.81 -10.37 3.63
C GLU A 143 18.98 -11.68 2.85
N LYS A 144 18.75 -12.82 3.50
CA LYS A 144 18.89 -14.14 2.88
C LYS A 144 17.69 -14.56 2.02
N SER A 145 16.51 -13.98 2.30
CA SER A 145 15.25 -14.39 1.68
C SER A 145 14.71 -13.37 0.69
N ILE A 146 15.37 -12.22 0.50
CA ILE A 146 14.83 -11.09 -0.29
C ILE A 146 14.47 -11.47 -1.74
N ASN A 147 15.13 -12.46 -2.30
CA ASN A 147 14.85 -12.98 -3.64
C ASN A 147 13.90 -14.19 -3.65
N SER A 148 13.40 -14.59 -2.49
CA SER A 148 12.41 -15.66 -2.41
C SER A 148 11.05 -15.10 -2.80
N VAL A 149 10.21 -15.95 -3.39
CA VAL A 149 8.84 -15.60 -3.77
C VAL A 149 7.88 -16.61 -3.14
N ALA A 150 6.72 -16.14 -2.71
CA ALA A 150 5.64 -17.01 -2.27
C ALA A 150 5.14 -17.86 -3.44
N ASP A 151 4.71 -19.09 -3.15
CA ASP A 151 4.03 -19.91 -4.16
C ASP A 151 2.62 -19.36 -4.40
N LEU A 152 2.51 -18.47 -5.36
CA LEU A 152 1.25 -17.81 -5.72
C LEU A 152 0.19 -18.78 -6.23
N ALA A 153 0.58 -19.94 -6.78
CA ALA A 153 -0.35 -20.94 -7.26
C ALA A 153 -1.17 -21.56 -6.11
N ILE A 154 -0.55 -21.73 -4.95
CA ILE A 154 -1.25 -22.20 -3.73
C ILE A 154 -2.31 -21.18 -3.29
N TYR A 155 -1.97 -19.90 -3.26
CA TYR A 155 -2.91 -18.83 -2.86
C TYR A 155 -4.06 -18.74 -3.87
N LYS A 156 -3.74 -18.72 -5.16
CA LYS A 156 -4.73 -18.68 -6.23
C LYS A 156 -5.71 -19.85 -6.16
N SER A 157 -5.22 -21.08 -6.01
CA SER A 157 -6.06 -22.26 -5.92
C SER A 157 -7.01 -22.24 -4.73
N LYS A 158 -6.54 -21.78 -3.58
CA LYS A 158 -7.37 -21.61 -2.37
C LYS A 158 -8.42 -20.52 -2.56
N ARG A 159 -8.03 -19.36 -3.14
CA ARG A 159 -8.98 -18.30 -3.48
C ARG A 159 -10.07 -18.82 -4.42
N ASP A 160 -9.69 -19.49 -5.50
CA ASP A 160 -10.62 -19.98 -6.50
C ASP A 160 -11.59 -21.03 -5.90
N LEU A 161 -11.10 -21.90 -5.02
CA LEU A 161 -11.94 -22.83 -4.28
C LEU A 161 -12.98 -22.09 -3.41
N MET A 162 -12.52 -21.15 -2.61
CA MET A 162 -13.39 -20.33 -1.74
C MET A 162 -14.41 -19.54 -2.55
N PHE A 163 -13.97 -18.88 -3.60
CA PHE A 163 -14.82 -18.12 -4.51
C PHE A 163 -15.95 -18.98 -5.08
N ASN A 164 -15.61 -20.14 -5.67
CA ASN A 164 -16.57 -21.04 -6.28
C ASN A 164 -17.57 -21.61 -5.27
N MET A 165 -17.10 -21.98 -4.07
CA MET A 165 -17.97 -22.50 -3.02
C MET A 165 -18.95 -21.44 -2.53
N LEU A 166 -18.47 -20.25 -2.19
CA LEU A 166 -19.32 -19.18 -1.67
C LEU A 166 -20.34 -18.72 -2.72
N THR A 167 -19.93 -18.59 -3.97
CA THR A 167 -20.85 -18.26 -5.07
C THR A 167 -21.92 -19.35 -5.24
N SER A 168 -21.55 -20.63 -5.11
CA SER A 168 -22.54 -21.73 -5.17
C SER A 168 -23.56 -21.71 -4.04
N PHE A 169 -23.23 -21.10 -2.92
CA PHE A 169 -24.16 -20.86 -1.78
C PHE A 169 -24.97 -19.58 -1.93
N GLY A 170 -24.82 -18.82 -3.02
CA GLY A 170 -25.56 -17.60 -3.30
C GLY A 170 -24.96 -16.32 -2.72
N TYR A 171 -23.70 -16.35 -2.25
CA TYR A 171 -23.01 -15.12 -1.85
C TYR A 171 -22.53 -14.33 -3.06
N GLU A 172 -22.74 -13.03 -3.02
CA GLU A 172 -22.13 -12.08 -3.95
C GLU A 172 -20.77 -11.67 -3.38
N ILE A 173 -19.71 -12.00 -4.09
CA ILE A 173 -18.33 -11.74 -3.68
C ILE A 173 -17.50 -11.24 -4.87
N VAL A 174 -16.56 -10.35 -4.58
CA VAL A 174 -15.56 -9.90 -5.56
C VAL A 174 -14.48 -10.97 -5.67
N LYS A 175 -14.04 -11.21 -6.91
CA LYS A 175 -12.99 -12.19 -7.19
C LYS A 175 -11.60 -11.54 -7.22
#